data_f54b2a57807a8ed251e8e9aa32c572e7
#
_entry.id   f54b2a57807a8ed251e8e9aa32c572e7
#
_cell.length_a   1.000
_cell.length_b   1.000
_cell.length_c   1.000
_cell.angle_alpha   90.00
_cell.angle_beta   90.00
_cell.angle_gamma   90.00
#
_symmetry.space_group_name_H-M   'P 1'
#
loop_
_entity.id
_entity.type
_entity.pdbx_description
1 polymer ?
#
loop_
_entity_poly.entity_id
_entity_poly.type
_entity_poly.pdbx_seq_one_letter_code
_entity_poly.pdbx_strand_id
1 'polypeptide(L)'
;QAWSSAASDVYKRQIHESIGVTVVYVTHDQSEALTMSNRIAVFNDGKVQQLSSPDKLYEEPVNSFVAEFIGENNTFAGQVTNMSGKACKVKLNDGTEIIANPISVKSNGDKTTVSLRPERALINTKEKMDNNFKGKIEEVIYHGDHTRVRLDLLGNKEFILKVPNSSANMDIKMGNQINVSWNSHDARALDPK
;
A
#
# COMPACT_ATOMS: atom_id res chain seq x y z
N GLN A 1 0.83 19.30 20.35
CA GLN A 1 0.18 19.83 19.12
C GLN A 1 -0.63 18.78 18.34
N ALA A 2 -0.28 17.50 18.37
CA ALA A 2 -1.01 16.44 17.66
C ALA A 2 -2.45 16.21 18.19
N TRP A 3 -2.70 16.47 19.47
CA TRP A 3 -4.04 16.33 20.08
C TRP A 3 -5.01 17.44 19.62
N SER A 4 -4.52 18.60 19.23
CA SER A 4 -5.38 19.69 18.77
C SER A 4 -5.91 19.47 17.34
N SER A 5 -5.17 18.77 16.47
CA SER A 5 -5.63 18.51 15.10
C SER A 5 -6.75 17.47 15.06
N ALA A 6 -6.57 16.30 15.70
CA ALA A 6 -7.60 15.26 15.70
C ALA A 6 -8.93 15.70 16.33
N ALA A 7 -8.87 16.44 17.46
CA ALA A 7 -10.07 17.03 18.07
C ALA A 7 -10.72 18.08 17.17
N SER A 8 -9.92 18.89 16.46
CA SER A 8 -10.41 19.86 15.49
C SER A 8 -11.10 19.18 14.30
N ASP A 9 -10.59 18.06 13.83
CA ASP A 9 -11.13 17.35 12.67
C ASP A 9 -12.46 16.67 13.00
N VAL A 10 -12.57 16.04 14.18
CA VAL A 10 -13.85 15.52 14.68
C VAL A 10 -14.90 16.63 14.80
N TYR A 11 -14.52 17.80 15.32
CA TYR A 11 -15.42 18.95 15.46
C TYR A 11 -15.87 19.51 14.11
N LYS A 12 -14.96 19.68 13.15
CA LYS A 12 -15.28 20.11 11.78
C LYS A 12 -16.26 19.15 11.11
N ARG A 13 -16.04 17.84 11.27
CA ARG A 13 -16.92 16.80 10.74
C ARG A 13 -18.33 16.88 11.36
N GLN A 14 -18.42 17.03 12.67
CA GLN A 14 -19.70 17.18 13.37
C GLN A 14 -20.48 18.42 12.90
N ILE A 15 -19.82 19.57 12.71
CA ILE A 15 -20.43 20.78 12.16
C ILE A 15 -20.96 20.49 10.76
N HIS A 16 -20.14 19.91 9.88
CA HIS A 16 -20.55 19.56 8.52
C HIS A 16 -21.81 18.68 8.50
N GLU A 17 -21.82 17.61 9.31
CA GLU A 17 -22.95 16.69 9.43
C GLU A 17 -24.21 17.38 9.98
N SER A 18 -24.05 18.35 10.90
CA SER A 18 -25.19 19.05 11.51
C SER A 18 -25.81 20.10 10.60
N ILE A 19 -25.00 20.76 9.75
CA ILE A 19 -25.47 21.85 8.86
C ILE A 19 -26.02 21.28 7.52
N GLY A 20 -25.55 20.08 7.09
CA GLY A 20 -25.99 19.44 5.86
C GLY A 20 -25.56 20.13 4.56
N VAL A 21 -24.51 20.97 4.61
CA VAL A 21 -23.99 21.66 3.43
C VAL A 21 -22.87 20.88 2.75
N THR A 22 -22.69 21.08 1.46
CA THR A 22 -21.53 20.54 0.75
C THR A 22 -20.31 21.41 1.03
N VAL A 23 -19.24 20.80 1.52
CA VAL A 23 -17.96 21.47 1.80
C VAL A 23 -16.89 20.92 0.86
N VAL A 24 -16.14 21.80 0.21
CA VAL A 24 -14.92 21.45 -0.53
C VAL A 24 -13.73 21.90 0.30
N TYR A 25 -12.89 20.95 0.68
CA TYR A 25 -11.70 21.17 1.49
C TYR A 25 -10.45 20.83 0.69
N VAL A 26 -9.51 21.75 0.62
CA VAL A 26 -8.22 21.56 -0.05
C VAL A 26 -7.14 21.41 1.02
N THR A 27 -6.44 20.29 1.01
CA THR A 27 -5.35 19.99 1.97
C THR A 27 -4.22 19.24 1.28
N HIS A 28 -3.04 19.32 1.84
CA HIS A 28 -1.92 18.42 1.53
C HIS A 28 -1.72 17.34 2.61
N ASP A 29 -2.52 17.38 3.68
CA ASP A 29 -2.49 16.36 4.73
C ASP A 29 -3.42 15.20 4.36
N GLN A 30 -2.80 14.04 4.10
CA GLN A 30 -3.51 12.82 3.73
C GLN A 30 -4.38 12.29 4.85
N SER A 31 -3.93 12.44 6.12
CA SER A 31 -4.68 11.96 7.28
C SER A 31 -5.97 12.75 7.46
N GLU A 32 -5.92 14.08 7.31
CA GLU A 32 -7.12 14.93 7.28
C GLU A 32 -8.08 14.51 6.17
N ALA A 33 -7.56 14.35 4.94
CA ALA A 33 -8.39 13.96 3.80
C ALA A 33 -9.09 12.61 4.04
N LEU A 34 -8.36 11.59 4.51
CA LEU A 34 -8.88 10.24 4.73
C LEU A 34 -9.91 10.17 5.87
N THR A 35 -9.75 11.00 6.91
CA THR A 35 -10.62 10.93 8.10
C THR A 35 -11.88 11.79 7.99
N MET A 36 -11.83 12.92 7.28
CA MET A 36 -12.93 13.89 7.24
C MET A 36 -13.81 13.80 6.00
N SER A 37 -13.30 13.31 4.88
CA SER A 37 -13.98 13.43 3.59
C SER A 37 -14.87 12.23 3.28
N ASN A 38 -16.01 12.50 2.62
CA ASN A 38 -16.83 11.44 2.02
C ASN A 38 -16.25 10.99 0.67
N ARG A 39 -15.60 11.91 -0.06
CA ARG A 39 -14.92 11.66 -1.33
C ARG A 39 -13.64 12.48 -1.39
N ILE A 40 -12.60 11.90 -1.97
CA ILE A 40 -11.29 12.54 -2.13
C ILE A 40 -10.93 12.55 -3.60
N ALA A 41 -10.53 13.72 -4.10
CA ALA A 41 -9.94 13.89 -5.42
C ALA A 41 -8.43 14.09 -5.27
N VAL A 42 -7.65 13.19 -5.85
CA VAL A 42 -6.19 13.33 -5.95
C VAL A 42 -5.85 14.06 -7.26
N PHE A 43 -5.16 15.17 -7.14
CA PHE A 43 -4.73 15.98 -8.27
C PHE A 43 -3.24 15.82 -8.54
N ASN A 44 -2.88 15.72 -9.81
CA ASN A 44 -1.52 15.81 -10.29
C ASN A 44 -1.51 16.44 -11.69
N ASP A 45 -0.59 17.38 -11.95
CA ASP A 45 -0.43 18.07 -13.22
C ASP A 45 -1.74 18.61 -13.82
N GLY A 46 -2.56 19.25 -12.96
CA GLY A 46 -3.83 19.84 -13.36
C GLY A 46 -4.94 18.86 -13.69
N LYS A 47 -4.74 17.56 -13.43
CA LYS A 47 -5.73 16.50 -13.70
C LYS A 47 -6.11 15.76 -12.42
N VAL A 48 -7.38 15.36 -12.36
CA VAL A 48 -7.85 14.43 -11.33
C VAL A 48 -7.34 13.04 -11.67
N GLN A 49 -6.47 12.50 -10.85
CA GLN A 49 -5.92 11.14 -11.02
C GLN A 49 -6.92 10.07 -10.56
N GLN A 50 -7.60 10.34 -9.44
CA GLN A 50 -8.66 9.49 -8.91
C GLN A 50 -9.61 10.32 -8.05
N LEU A 51 -10.90 9.99 -8.12
CA LEU A 51 -11.95 10.53 -7.26
C LEU A 51 -12.75 9.36 -6.70
N SER A 52 -12.65 9.11 -5.40
CA SER A 52 -13.32 7.98 -4.75
C SER A 52 -13.53 8.23 -3.25
N SER A 53 -14.22 7.31 -2.56
CA SER A 53 -14.26 7.30 -1.09
C SER A 53 -12.86 7.02 -0.51
N PRO A 54 -12.59 7.39 0.75
CA PRO A 54 -11.29 7.22 1.39
C PRO A 54 -10.79 5.77 1.36
N ASP A 55 -11.64 4.81 1.68
CA ASP A 55 -11.35 3.38 1.66
C ASP A 55 -10.90 2.90 0.27
N LYS A 56 -11.66 3.25 -0.77
CA LYS A 56 -11.31 2.89 -2.15
C LYS A 56 -10.05 3.60 -2.64
N LEU A 57 -9.82 4.85 -2.21
CA LEU A 57 -8.61 5.57 -2.59
C LEU A 57 -7.36 4.86 -2.05
N TYR A 58 -7.43 4.35 -0.83
CA TYR A 58 -6.34 3.66 -0.17
C TYR A 58 -6.15 2.23 -0.68
N GLU A 59 -7.23 1.45 -0.75
CA GLU A 59 -7.19 0.02 -1.08
C GLU A 59 -7.16 -0.24 -2.59
N GLU A 60 -7.76 0.65 -3.39
CA GLU A 60 -7.95 0.46 -4.82
C GLU A 60 -7.36 1.61 -5.66
N PRO A 61 -6.07 1.96 -5.49
CA PRO A 61 -5.45 2.97 -6.34
C PRO A 61 -5.47 2.54 -7.81
N VAL A 62 -5.83 3.46 -8.69
CA VAL A 62 -5.99 3.18 -10.13
C VAL A 62 -4.70 3.32 -10.92
N ASN A 63 -3.70 4.01 -10.37
CA ASN A 63 -2.38 4.19 -10.98
C ASN A 63 -1.26 4.25 -9.93
N SER A 64 -0.02 4.19 -10.40
CA SER A 64 1.18 4.17 -9.55
C SER A 64 1.36 5.47 -8.76
N PHE A 65 0.97 6.61 -9.33
CA PHE A 65 1.02 7.90 -8.64
C PHE A 65 0.11 7.91 -7.41
N VAL A 66 -1.15 7.53 -7.55
CA VAL A 66 -2.11 7.49 -6.42
C VAL A 66 -1.66 6.49 -5.36
N ALA A 67 -1.19 5.31 -5.77
CA ALA A 67 -0.71 4.28 -4.86
C ALA A 67 0.44 4.77 -3.97
N GLU A 68 1.35 5.57 -4.52
CA GLU A 68 2.48 6.13 -3.80
C GLU A 68 2.13 7.39 -3.01
N PHE A 69 1.26 8.23 -3.58
CA PHE A 69 0.85 9.47 -2.94
C PHE A 69 0.04 9.22 -1.66
N ILE A 70 -0.78 8.16 -1.61
CA ILE A 70 -1.64 7.85 -0.46
C ILE A 70 -1.01 6.77 0.41
N GLY A 71 -0.47 7.17 1.56
CA GLY A 71 0.10 6.27 2.57
C GLY A 71 1.43 5.61 2.16
N GLU A 72 1.96 4.76 3.03
CA GLU A 72 3.16 3.97 2.74
C GLU A 72 2.85 2.85 1.73
N ASN A 73 3.80 2.58 0.84
CA ASN A 73 3.62 1.63 -0.24
C ASN A 73 4.94 0.94 -0.62
N ASN A 74 4.90 -0.37 -0.81
CA ASN A 74 6.00 -1.12 -1.41
C ASN A 74 5.82 -1.22 -2.91
N THR A 75 6.87 -1.00 -3.67
CA THR A 75 6.81 -1.06 -5.14
C THR A 75 7.89 -1.96 -5.72
N PHE A 76 7.53 -2.69 -6.79
CA PHE A 76 8.45 -3.47 -7.59
C PHE A 76 8.24 -3.15 -9.06
N ALA A 77 9.30 -2.74 -9.75
CA ALA A 77 9.28 -2.56 -11.20
C ALA A 77 9.46 -3.90 -11.90
N GLY A 78 8.69 -4.14 -12.96
CA GLY A 78 8.77 -5.38 -13.70
C GLY A 78 8.04 -5.33 -15.04
N GLN A 79 7.91 -6.51 -15.65
CA GLN A 79 7.22 -6.71 -16.92
C GLN A 79 6.28 -7.90 -16.84
N VAL A 80 5.06 -7.73 -17.35
CA VAL A 80 4.06 -8.80 -17.39
C VAL A 80 4.52 -9.91 -18.32
N THR A 81 4.63 -11.14 -17.82
CA THR A 81 4.99 -12.34 -18.58
C THR A 81 3.79 -13.19 -18.95
N ASN A 82 2.76 -13.19 -18.11
CA ASN A 82 1.54 -13.96 -18.36
C ASN A 82 0.32 -13.26 -17.75
N MET A 83 -0.76 -13.17 -18.54
CA MET A 83 -2.08 -12.72 -18.07
C MET A 83 -2.98 -13.95 -17.92
N SER A 84 -3.56 -14.14 -16.72
CA SER A 84 -4.43 -15.27 -16.40
C SER A 84 -5.68 -14.80 -15.62
N GLY A 85 -6.70 -14.38 -16.35
CA GLY A 85 -7.97 -13.94 -15.77
C GLY A 85 -7.81 -12.77 -14.79
N LYS A 86 -7.98 -13.04 -13.49
CA LYS A 86 -7.89 -12.05 -12.41
C LYS A 86 -6.47 -11.83 -11.87
N ALA A 87 -5.46 -12.48 -12.42
CA ALA A 87 -4.08 -12.36 -11.98
C ALA A 87 -3.13 -12.24 -13.17
N CYS A 88 -1.99 -11.62 -12.96
CA CYS A 88 -0.88 -11.62 -13.89
C CYS A 88 0.42 -12.01 -13.19
N LYS A 89 1.33 -12.62 -13.95
CA LYS A 89 2.71 -12.84 -13.53
C LYS A 89 3.56 -11.67 -13.98
N VAL A 90 4.33 -11.13 -13.08
CA VAL A 90 5.24 -10.01 -13.33
C VAL A 90 6.66 -10.47 -13.02
N LYS A 91 7.52 -10.43 -14.03
CA LYS A 91 8.95 -10.72 -13.89
C LYS A 91 9.69 -9.45 -13.49
N LEU A 92 10.37 -9.51 -12.36
CA LEU A 92 11.19 -8.42 -11.83
C LEU A 92 12.57 -8.38 -12.53
N ASN A 93 13.34 -7.33 -12.27
CA ASN A 93 14.67 -7.13 -12.89
C ASN A 93 15.69 -8.21 -12.52
N ASP A 94 15.54 -8.83 -11.34
CA ASP A 94 16.38 -9.95 -10.88
C ASP A 94 15.96 -11.32 -11.47
N GLY A 95 14.92 -11.33 -12.28
CA GLY A 95 14.36 -12.52 -12.90
C GLY A 95 13.29 -13.23 -12.07
N THR A 96 13.05 -12.84 -10.82
CA THR A 96 12.00 -13.40 -9.96
C THR A 96 10.62 -13.07 -10.52
N GLU A 97 9.66 -13.97 -10.39
CA GLU A 97 8.27 -13.74 -10.75
C GLU A 97 7.42 -13.52 -9.50
N ILE A 98 6.56 -12.51 -9.55
CA ILE A 98 5.49 -12.26 -8.57
C ILE A 98 4.13 -12.31 -9.24
N ILE A 99 3.10 -12.67 -8.48
CA ILE A 99 1.72 -12.74 -8.94
C ILE A 99 0.96 -11.55 -8.39
N ALA A 100 0.29 -10.80 -9.26
CA ALA A 100 -0.42 -9.57 -8.91
C ALA A 100 -1.78 -9.47 -9.62
N ASN A 101 -2.65 -8.61 -9.10
CA ASN A 101 -3.93 -8.23 -9.72
C ASN A 101 -3.66 -7.21 -10.85
N PRO A 102 -3.99 -7.49 -12.10
CA PRO A 102 -3.80 -6.56 -13.22
C PRO A 102 -4.82 -5.42 -13.17
N ILE A 103 -4.35 -4.19 -12.96
CA ILE A 103 -5.21 -2.99 -12.90
C ILE A 103 -5.04 -2.13 -14.14
N SER A 104 -3.81 -1.69 -14.42
CA SER A 104 -3.50 -0.80 -15.55
C SER A 104 -2.82 -1.54 -16.72
N VAL A 105 -2.43 -2.80 -16.50
CA VAL A 105 -1.79 -3.65 -17.52
C VAL A 105 -2.83 -4.46 -18.29
N LYS A 106 -2.60 -4.69 -19.58
CA LYS A 106 -3.57 -5.35 -20.47
C LYS A 106 -2.99 -6.54 -21.24
N SER A 107 -1.66 -6.60 -21.38
CA SER A 107 -1.01 -7.55 -22.26
C SER A 107 0.31 -8.06 -21.70
N ASN A 108 0.70 -9.25 -22.16
CA ASN A 108 2.06 -9.74 -21.93
C ASN A 108 3.05 -8.75 -22.58
N GLY A 109 4.14 -8.46 -21.89
CA GLY A 109 5.13 -7.49 -22.30
C GLY A 109 4.92 -6.08 -21.75
N ASP A 110 3.77 -5.79 -21.16
CA ASP A 110 3.54 -4.48 -20.52
C ASP A 110 4.51 -4.27 -19.36
N LYS A 111 5.16 -3.11 -19.33
CA LYS A 111 5.91 -2.66 -18.16
C LYS A 111 4.92 -2.29 -17.06
N THR A 112 5.29 -2.56 -15.82
CA THR A 112 4.41 -2.30 -14.68
C THR A 112 5.18 -1.97 -13.43
N THR A 113 4.54 -1.23 -12.54
CA THR A 113 4.92 -1.08 -11.14
C THR A 113 3.91 -1.86 -10.30
N VAL A 114 4.38 -2.92 -9.63
CA VAL A 114 3.54 -3.65 -8.68
C VAL A 114 3.57 -2.94 -7.34
N SER A 115 2.41 -2.63 -6.82
CA SER A 115 2.15 -1.92 -5.57
C SER A 115 1.61 -2.89 -4.52
N LEU A 116 2.17 -2.87 -3.30
CA LEU A 116 1.75 -3.69 -2.16
C LEU A 116 1.78 -2.88 -0.87
N ARG A 117 0.66 -2.82 -0.16
CA ARG A 117 0.60 -2.14 1.13
C ARG A 117 1.39 -2.88 2.21
N PRO A 118 2.10 -2.18 3.12
CA PRO A 118 2.92 -2.79 4.16
C PRO A 118 2.17 -3.75 5.09
N GLU A 119 0.91 -3.48 5.38
CA GLU A 119 0.03 -4.28 6.24
C GLU A 119 -0.58 -5.50 5.54
N ARG A 120 -0.45 -5.61 4.20
CA ARG A 120 -0.97 -6.73 3.41
C ARG A 120 0.02 -7.88 3.27
N ALA A 121 1.28 -7.67 3.59
CA ALA A 121 2.28 -8.72 3.59
C ALA A 121 2.41 -9.33 5.00
N LEU A 122 2.44 -10.66 5.06
CA LEU A 122 2.50 -11.44 6.29
C LEU A 122 3.88 -12.05 6.50
N ILE A 123 4.27 -12.19 7.76
CA ILE A 123 5.55 -12.80 8.16
C ILE A 123 5.31 -14.25 8.63
N ASN A 124 6.14 -15.17 8.14
CA ASN A 124 6.21 -16.56 8.62
C ASN A 124 4.83 -17.23 8.75
N THR A 125 3.87 -16.86 7.89
CA THR A 125 2.55 -17.49 7.88
C THR A 125 2.65 -18.97 7.49
N LYS A 126 1.77 -19.80 8.06
CA LYS A 126 1.57 -21.19 7.67
C LYS A 126 0.56 -21.33 6.53
N GLU A 127 -0.15 -20.27 6.22
CA GLU A 127 -1.13 -20.25 5.14
C GLU A 127 -0.42 -20.29 3.79
N LYS A 128 -1.04 -20.99 2.83
CA LYS A 128 -0.55 -21.02 1.46
C LYS A 128 -0.93 -19.71 0.77
N MET A 129 0.07 -18.92 0.44
CA MET A 129 -0.06 -17.64 -0.28
C MET A 129 0.46 -17.77 -1.71
N ASP A 130 0.00 -16.90 -2.59
CA ASP A 130 0.43 -16.87 -3.99
C ASP A 130 1.90 -16.46 -4.15
N ASN A 131 2.37 -15.58 -3.28
CA ASN A 131 3.73 -15.08 -3.25
C ASN A 131 4.37 -15.43 -1.90
N ASN A 132 5.59 -15.97 -1.93
CA ASN A 132 6.34 -16.32 -0.73
C ASN A 132 7.85 -16.20 -1.01
N PHE A 133 8.51 -15.29 -0.30
CA PHE A 133 9.92 -14.98 -0.51
C PHE A 133 10.65 -14.81 0.82
N LYS A 134 11.96 -15.00 0.81
CA LYS A 134 12.82 -14.71 1.96
C LYS A 134 13.32 -13.29 1.89
N GLY A 135 13.17 -12.56 3.00
CA GLY A 135 13.71 -11.22 3.18
C GLY A 135 14.64 -11.17 4.39
N LYS A 136 15.62 -10.27 4.35
CA LYS A 136 16.53 -10.00 5.47
C LYS A 136 16.08 -8.74 6.19
N ILE A 137 15.95 -8.81 7.51
CA ILE A 137 15.56 -7.66 8.33
C ILE A 137 16.75 -6.69 8.46
N GLU A 138 16.55 -5.45 8.04
CA GLU A 138 17.54 -4.39 8.11
C GLU A 138 17.23 -3.38 9.25
N GLU A 139 15.95 -3.23 9.62
CA GLU A 139 15.55 -2.29 10.68
C GLU A 139 14.23 -2.74 11.32
N VAL A 140 14.08 -2.45 12.62
CA VAL A 140 12.87 -2.74 13.41
C VAL A 140 12.55 -1.52 14.27
N ILE A 141 11.36 -0.95 14.09
CA ILE A 141 10.88 0.22 14.85
C ILE A 141 9.53 -0.08 15.47
N TYR A 142 9.43 0.08 16.79
CA TYR A 142 8.19 -0.10 17.54
C TYR A 142 7.34 1.18 17.54
N HIS A 143 6.10 1.11 17.06
CA HIS A 143 5.16 2.22 16.96
C HIS A 143 3.96 2.14 17.93
N GLY A 144 4.01 1.29 18.92
CA GLY A 144 2.92 1.13 19.90
C GLY A 144 1.85 0.15 19.44
N ASP A 145 1.10 0.45 18.40
CA ASP A 145 0.05 -0.40 17.82
C ASP A 145 0.62 -1.47 16.86
N HIS A 146 1.71 -1.15 16.19
CA HIS A 146 2.41 -2.07 15.26
C HIS A 146 3.93 -1.94 15.38
N THR A 147 4.63 -2.92 14.87
CA THR A 147 6.08 -2.87 14.63
C THR A 147 6.32 -2.68 13.14
N ARG A 148 7.02 -1.61 12.78
CA ARG A 148 7.48 -1.34 11.42
C ARG A 148 8.80 -2.06 11.20
N VAL A 149 8.86 -2.90 10.18
CA VAL A 149 10.04 -3.69 9.83
C VAL A 149 10.47 -3.33 8.42
N ARG A 150 11.73 -2.91 8.24
CA ARG A 150 12.33 -2.69 6.92
C ARG A 150 13.18 -3.88 6.55
N LEU A 151 13.03 -4.34 5.31
CA LEU A 151 13.63 -5.55 4.77
C LEU A 151 14.39 -5.27 3.47
N ASP A 152 15.42 -6.07 3.22
CA ASP A 152 15.89 -6.34 1.86
C ASP A 152 15.09 -7.54 1.32
N LEU A 153 14.20 -7.27 0.37
CA LEU A 153 13.32 -8.27 -0.24
C LEU A 153 13.31 -8.10 -1.77
N LEU A 154 13.71 -9.11 -2.50
CA LEU A 154 13.72 -9.11 -3.97
C LEU A 154 14.48 -7.90 -4.56
N GLY A 155 15.61 -7.51 -3.95
CA GLY A 155 16.41 -6.36 -4.34
C GLY A 155 15.85 -5.01 -3.91
N ASN A 156 14.65 -4.96 -3.32
CA ASN A 156 14.12 -3.75 -2.69
C ASN A 156 14.57 -3.67 -1.23
N LYS A 157 15.53 -2.79 -0.94
CA LYS A 157 16.08 -2.57 0.41
C LYS A 157 15.19 -1.70 1.31
N GLU A 158 14.19 -1.09 0.73
CA GLU A 158 13.23 -0.22 1.42
C GLU A 158 11.86 -0.89 1.59
N PHE A 159 11.79 -2.23 1.44
CA PHE A 159 10.54 -2.96 1.64
C PHE A 159 10.09 -2.88 3.11
N ILE A 160 8.86 -2.43 3.32
CA ILE A 160 8.30 -2.17 4.65
C ILE A 160 7.20 -3.17 4.95
N LEU A 161 7.19 -3.66 6.19
CA LEU A 161 6.07 -4.39 6.78
C LEU A 161 5.53 -3.65 8.00
N LYS A 162 4.23 -3.72 8.20
CA LYS A 162 3.56 -3.32 9.43
C LYS A 162 2.99 -4.55 10.11
N VAL A 163 3.64 -4.96 11.18
CA VAL A 163 3.26 -6.17 11.94
C VAL A 163 2.50 -5.74 13.19
N PRO A 164 1.22 -6.13 13.37
CA PRO A 164 0.47 -5.82 14.59
C PRO A 164 1.19 -6.38 15.83
N ASN A 165 1.31 -5.57 16.88
CA ASN A 165 1.98 -5.99 18.12
C ASN A 165 1.23 -7.07 18.91
N SER A 166 -0.05 -7.31 18.57
CA SER A 166 -0.83 -8.45 19.08
C SER A 166 -0.37 -9.81 18.52
N SER A 167 0.44 -9.82 17.47
CA SER A 167 1.03 -11.03 16.89
C SER A 167 2.19 -11.50 17.79
N ALA A 168 1.85 -12.08 18.93
CA ALA A 168 2.81 -12.57 19.93
C ALA A 168 3.79 -13.59 19.36
N ASN A 169 5.08 -13.45 19.69
CA ASN A 169 6.18 -14.42 19.48
C ASN A 169 6.79 -14.50 18.06
N MET A 170 6.83 -13.41 17.30
CA MET A 170 7.71 -13.38 16.15
C MET A 170 9.11 -12.93 16.58
N ASP A 171 10.14 -13.73 16.30
CA ASP A 171 11.55 -13.35 16.52
C ASP A 171 12.00 -12.35 15.44
N ILE A 172 11.45 -11.13 15.52
CA ILE A 172 11.73 -10.03 14.60
C ILE A 172 12.96 -9.29 15.11
N LYS A 173 14.14 -9.66 14.62
CA LYS A 173 15.41 -9.05 14.99
C LYS A 173 16.19 -8.65 13.75
N MET A 174 16.86 -7.52 13.83
CA MET A 174 17.77 -7.07 12.77
C MET A 174 18.77 -8.17 12.40
N GLY A 175 19.00 -8.38 11.11
CA GLY A 175 19.89 -9.39 10.56
C GLY A 175 19.24 -10.76 10.33
N ASN A 176 18.08 -11.06 10.95
CA ASN A 176 17.39 -12.34 10.74
C ASN A 176 16.78 -12.41 9.34
N GLN A 177 16.70 -13.63 8.81
CA GLN A 177 15.92 -13.93 7.61
C GLN A 177 14.52 -14.39 8.00
N ILE A 178 13.52 -13.87 7.31
CA ILE A 178 12.11 -14.21 7.50
C ILE A 178 11.44 -14.53 6.16
N ASN A 179 10.38 -15.34 6.20
CA ASN A 179 9.51 -15.52 5.05
C ASN A 179 8.47 -14.38 5.02
N VAL A 180 8.31 -13.76 3.87
CA VAL A 180 7.30 -12.71 3.61
C VAL A 180 6.37 -13.23 2.54
N SER A 181 5.07 -13.16 2.79
CA SER A 181 4.06 -13.76 1.92
C SER A 181 2.87 -12.83 1.75
N TRP A 182 2.25 -12.85 0.55
CA TRP A 182 1.02 -12.12 0.26
C TRP A 182 0.24 -12.79 -0.87
N ASN A 183 -1.05 -12.50 -0.97
CA ASN A 183 -1.87 -12.99 -2.07
C ASN A 183 -1.81 -12.05 -3.29
N SER A 184 -2.11 -12.59 -4.44
CA SER A 184 -2.12 -11.84 -5.71
C SER A 184 -3.10 -10.67 -5.70
N HIS A 185 -4.24 -10.80 -5.01
CA HIS A 185 -5.24 -9.73 -4.93
C HIS A 185 -4.80 -8.55 -4.06
N ASP A 186 -3.83 -8.72 -3.16
CA ASP A 186 -3.25 -7.65 -2.34
C ASP A 186 -2.18 -6.84 -3.09
N ALA A 187 -1.61 -7.42 -4.15
CA ALA A 187 -0.60 -6.78 -4.99
C ALA A 187 -1.22 -6.27 -6.30
N ARG A 188 -1.05 -5.01 -6.63
CA ARG A 188 -1.69 -4.35 -7.79
C ARG A 188 -0.65 -4.04 -8.86
N ALA A 189 -0.82 -4.60 -10.07
CA ALA A 189 0.01 -4.27 -11.24
C ALA A 189 -0.55 -3.01 -11.92
N LEU A 190 0.15 -1.90 -11.70
CA LEU A 190 -0.22 -0.54 -12.13
C LEU A 190 0.62 -0.11 -13.35
N ASP A 191 0.39 1.10 -13.83
CA ASP A 191 1.20 1.73 -14.86
C ASP A 191 2.67 1.84 -14.42
N PRO A 192 3.63 1.79 -15.35
CA PRO A 192 5.05 1.95 -15.04
C PRO A 192 5.34 3.39 -14.59
N LYS A 193 6.26 3.51 -13.65
CA LYS A 193 6.87 4.80 -13.30
C LYS A 193 7.95 5.19 -14.27
#